data_a2abc52a17631296b8587104cf8961b1
#
_entry.id   a2abc52a17631296b8587104cf8961b1
#
_cell.length_a   1.000
_cell.length_b   1.000
_cell.length_c   1.000
_cell.angle_alpha   90.00
_cell.angle_beta   90.00
_cell.angle_gamma   90.00
#
_symmetry.space_group_name_H-M   'P 1'
#
loop_
_entity.id
_entity.type
_entity.pdbx_description
1 polymer ?
#
loop_
_entity_poly.entity_id
_entity_poly.type
_entity_poly.pdbx_seq_one_letter_code
_entity_poly.pdbx_strand_id
1 'polypeptide(L)'
;MQKSAQKKKPKVKKTYKSISNKIIGDFLRYNLIWLGIIIVFYTIGHLYFSQSAENYNIFFNFVAGKTNKEIAEFISSNGYILIIAAFFIVFVFNCFLFSVITLINFNKTYKSLNAFLSDKSEITSFSKSYSAVELKLKDIQLEITQSKHLASQLESKKNDLVMYLAHDLKTPLTSIIGYLTLLDECPELSHSQRAKFTGIALDKAYRLEQLITEFFEITRFNISTVQLQKNRIDLGMMMEQIADEFYPMLTEKRLRIDIDIPEKILMYADSDKLARVIDNLLKNAVNYSYENSSIIIGSRIRNGRVIIKFRNQCDEIPKDKLNVLFDKFFRIDSSRSTQTGGSGLGLAIAKQIVELHGGTIKASSNTDYTDFTVILPYISAETLTEKQLEF
;
A
#
# COMPACT_ATOMS: atom_id res chain seq x y z
N MET A 1 -7.97 10.10 -8.26
CA MET A 1 -8.10 10.60 -6.88
C MET A 1 -9.46 11.25 -6.53
N GLN A 2 -10.32 11.62 -7.47
CA GLN A 2 -11.62 12.29 -7.15
C GLN A 2 -12.79 11.35 -6.75
N LYS A 3 -12.76 10.06 -7.05
CA LYS A 3 -13.84 9.10 -6.67
C LYS A 3 -13.82 8.62 -5.21
N SER A 4 -12.72 8.79 -4.48
CA SER A 4 -12.63 8.38 -3.06
C SER A 4 -13.17 9.44 -2.07
N ALA A 5 -13.26 10.70 -2.48
CA ALA A 5 -13.72 11.80 -1.62
C ALA A 5 -15.24 11.83 -1.40
N GLN A 6 -16.02 11.33 -2.35
CA GLN A 6 -17.49 11.38 -2.25
C GLN A 6 -18.13 10.33 -1.33
N LYS A 7 -17.49 9.19 -1.05
CA LYS A 7 -18.03 8.15 -0.15
C LYS A 7 -17.79 8.38 1.35
N LYS A 8 -16.91 9.33 1.73
CA LYS A 8 -16.60 9.60 3.16
C LYS A 8 -17.59 10.54 3.89
N LYS A 9 -18.37 11.35 3.17
CA LYS A 9 -19.31 12.33 3.79
C LYS A 9 -20.41 11.73 4.70
N PRO A 10 -21.07 10.60 4.41
CA PRO A 10 -22.13 10.07 5.28
C PRO A 10 -21.63 9.53 6.62
N LYS A 11 -20.40 8.99 6.69
CA LYS A 11 -19.83 8.44 7.93
C LYS A 11 -19.50 9.54 8.96
N VAL A 12 -18.98 10.70 8.53
CA VAL A 12 -18.64 11.84 9.42
C VAL A 12 -19.90 12.44 10.03
N LYS A 13 -20.96 12.64 9.23
CA LYS A 13 -22.25 13.17 9.70
C LYS A 13 -22.91 12.25 10.74
N LYS A 14 -22.80 10.92 10.58
CA LYS A 14 -23.32 9.93 11.53
C LYS A 14 -22.55 9.93 12.86
N THR A 15 -21.23 10.14 12.83
CA THR A 15 -20.39 10.21 14.04
C THR A 15 -20.62 11.51 14.81
N TYR A 16 -20.74 12.66 14.12
CA TYR A 16 -21.08 13.93 14.77
C TYR A 16 -22.44 13.86 15.48
N LYS A 17 -23.46 13.31 14.80
CA LYS A 17 -24.80 13.13 15.38
C LYS A 17 -24.77 12.20 16.61
N SER A 18 -23.93 11.17 16.60
CA SER A 18 -23.75 10.25 17.73
C SER A 18 -23.13 10.95 18.94
N ILE A 19 -22.11 11.78 18.76
CA ILE A 19 -21.45 12.55 19.85
C ILE A 19 -22.39 13.60 20.41
N SER A 20 -23.06 14.37 19.55
CA SER A 20 -24.05 15.36 19.96
C SER A 20 -25.18 14.73 20.76
N ASN A 21 -25.75 13.61 20.29
CA ASN A 21 -26.82 12.92 21.03
C ASN A 21 -26.36 12.37 22.38
N LYS A 22 -25.10 11.95 22.49
CA LYS A 22 -24.54 11.47 23.77
C LYS A 22 -24.38 12.60 24.76
N ILE A 23 -23.84 13.76 24.36
CA ILE A 23 -23.71 14.94 25.24
C ILE A 23 -25.08 15.42 25.69
N ILE A 24 -26.06 15.50 24.78
CA ILE A 24 -27.43 15.89 25.10
C ILE A 24 -28.05 14.83 26.03
N GLY A 25 -27.85 13.57 25.78
CA GLY A 25 -28.34 12.47 26.64
C GLY A 25 -27.76 12.52 28.06
N ASP A 26 -26.46 12.80 28.22
CA ASP A 26 -25.81 12.94 29.51
C ASP A 26 -26.33 14.20 30.26
N PHE A 27 -26.54 15.29 29.56
CA PHE A 27 -27.18 16.51 30.12
C PHE A 27 -28.59 16.25 30.61
N LEU A 28 -29.43 15.61 29.80
CA LEU A 28 -30.81 15.26 30.17
C LEU A 28 -30.85 14.29 31.38
N ARG A 29 -30.00 13.23 31.41
CA ARG A 29 -29.94 12.30 32.55
C ARG A 29 -29.53 13.00 33.79
N TYR A 30 -28.52 13.86 33.77
CA TYR A 30 -28.07 14.62 34.92
C TYR A 30 -29.18 15.49 35.49
N ASN A 31 -29.89 16.25 34.63
CA ASN A 31 -30.99 17.09 35.06
C ASN A 31 -32.21 16.29 35.55
N LEU A 32 -32.52 15.13 34.93
CA LEU A 32 -33.61 14.25 35.41
C LEU A 32 -33.33 13.68 36.78
N ILE A 33 -32.10 13.29 37.11
CA ILE A 33 -31.72 12.82 38.44
C ILE A 33 -31.95 13.92 39.48
N TRP A 34 -31.49 15.16 39.20
CA TRP A 34 -31.69 16.29 40.07
C TRP A 34 -33.16 16.64 40.23
N LEU A 35 -33.95 16.61 39.20
CA LEU A 35 -35.39 16.83 39.23
C LEU A 35 -36.07 15.79 40.12
N GLY A 36 -35.67 14.50 40.02
CA GLY A 36 -36.14 13.42 40.86
C GLY A 36 -35.83 13.66 42.36
N ILE A 37 -34.61 14.09 42.68
CA ILE A 37 -34.20 14.45 44.04
C ILE A 37 -35.04 15.61 44.59
N ILE A 38 -35.24 16.63 43.80
CA ILE A 38 -36.04 17.82 44.13
C ILE A 38 -37.49 17.40 44.43
N ILE A 39 -38.11 16.58 43.57
CA ILE A 39 -39.47 16.08 43.76
C ILE A 39 -39.61 15.29 45.06
N VAL A 40 -38.60 14.40 45.36
CA VAL A 40 -38.59 13.62 46.63
C VAL A 40 -38.50 14.55 47.83
N PHE A 41 -37.61 15.52 47.85
CA PHE A 41 -37.52 16.47 48.95
C PHE A 41 -38.79 17.31 49.11
N TYR A 42 -39.39 17.74 47.98
CA TYR A 42 -40.65 18.47 48.02
C TYR A 42 -41.81 17.63 48.61
N THR A 43 -41.93 16.36 48.16
CA THR A 43 -43.00 15.50 48.65
C THR A 43 -42.82 15.13 50.12
N ILE A 44 -41.61 14.87 50.59
CA ILE A 44 -41.32 14.65 52.01
C ILE A 44 -41.66 15.91 52.82
N GLY A 45 -41.20 17.05 52.38
CA GLY A 45 -41.51 18.32 53.04
C GLY A 45 -43.02 18.62 53.07
N HIS A 46 -43.70 18.42 51.95
CA HIS A 46 -45.16 18.62 51.88
C HIS A 46 -45.92 17.67 52.81
N LEU A 47 -45.56 16.37 52.84
CA LEU A 47 -46.16 15.40 53.73
C LEU A 47 -45.90 15.75 55.23
N TYR A 48 -44.69 16.18 55.55
CA TYR A 48 -44.32 16.55 56.91
C TYR A 48 -45.14 17.77 57.40
N PHE A 49 -45.30 18.78 56.59
CA PHE A 49 -46.04 20.01 56.94
C PHE A 49 -47.58 19.87 56.79
N SER A 50 -48.08 18.92 55.98
CA SER A 50 -49.52 18.73 55.80
C SER A 50 -50.14 17.81 56.84
N GLN A 51 -49.34 17.00 57.55
CA GLN A 51 -49.84 16.05 58.55
C GLN A 51 -50.22 16.71 59.88
N SER A 52 -49.68 17.89 60.19
CA SER A 52 -49.99 18.57 61.44
C SER A 52 -49.68 20.07 61.34
N ALA A 53 -50.67 20.89 61.68
CA ALA A 53 -50.48 22.33 61.87
C ALA A 53 -49.41 22.62 62.93
N GLU A 54 -49.19 21.69 63.86
CA GLU A 54 -48.16 21.72 64.88
C GLU A 54 -46.73 21.69 64.32
N ASN A 55 -46.47 20.84 63.33
CA ASN A 55 -45.15 20.76 62.66
C ASN A 55 -44.82 22.07 61.95
N TYR A 56 -45.81 22.69 61.32
CA TYR A 56 -45.63 23.98 60.70
C TYR A 56 -45.32 25.07 61.73
N ASN A 57 -46.04 25.08 62.88
CA ASN A 57 -45.81 26.00 63.97
C ASN A 57 -44.43 25.80 64.64
N ILE A 58 -43.98 24.54 64.80
CA ILE A 58 -42.66 24.25 65.35
C ILE A 58 -41.56 24.79 64.40
N PHE A 59 -41.66 24.54 63.08
CA PHE A 59 -40.72 25.05 62.12
C PHE A 59 -40.73 26.57 62.05
N PHE A 60 -41.91 27.19 62.03
CA PHE A 60 -42.06 28.62 62.04
C PHE A 60 -41.45 29.25 63.28
N ASN A 61 -41.73 28.74 64.49
CA ASN A 61 -41.15 29.18 65.74
C ASN A 61 -39.63 29.00 65.80
N PHE A 62 -39.12 27.95 65.20
CA PHE A 62 -37.66 27.73 65.05
C PHE A 62 -37.02 28.80 64.17
N VAL A 63 -37.62 29.11 63.03
CA VAL A 63 -37.16 30.16 62.14
C VAL A 63 -37.31 31.54 62.74
N ALA A 64 -38.45 31.80 63.38
CA ALA A 64 -38.73 33.08 64.09
C ALA A 64 -37.78 33.27 65.29
N GLY A 65 -37.42 32.21 65.99
CA GLY A 65 -36.48 32.29 67.11
C GLY A 65 -35.02 32.54 66.71
N LYS A 66 -34.69 32.34 65.44
CA LYS A 66 -33.36 32.61 64.87
C LYS A 66 -33.28 33.84 63.97
N THR A 67 -34.42 34.44 63.58
CA THR A 67 -34.49 35.55 62.66
C THR A 67 -35.38 36.68 63.24
N ASN A 68 -35.30 37.88 62.66
CA ASN A 68 -36.15 38.94 63.03
C ASN A 68 -37.63 38.60 62.70
N LYS A 69 -38.60 39.04 63.55
CA LYS A 69 -40.02 38.73 63.43
C LYS A 69 -40.61 39.12 62.05
N GLU A 70 -40.17 40.20 61.47
CA GLU A 70 -40.55 40.62 60.11
C GLU A 70 -40.11 39.63 59.04
N ILE A 71 -38.91 39.04 59.15
CA ILE A 71 -38.41 38.04 58.21
C ILE A 71 -39.22 36.75 58.35
N ALA A 72 -39.59 36.36 59.56
CA ALA A 72 -40.41 35.18 59.82
C ALA A 72 -41.81 35.31 59.21
N GLU A 73 -42.46 36.46 59.35
CA GLU A 73 -43.74 36.73 58.73
C GLU A 73 -43.66 36.77 57.18
N PHE A 74 -42.59 37.37 56.63
CA PHE A 74 -42.33 37.33 55.20
C PHE A 74 -42.16 35.91 54.65
N ILE A 75 -41.41 35.05 55.37
CA ILE A 75 -41.21 33.64 54.97
C ILE A 75 -42.54 32.87 55.03
N SER A 76 -43.37 33.11 56.04
CA SER A 76 -44.65 32.41 56.17
C SER A 76 -45.66 32.83 55.09
N SER A 77 -45.68 34.11 54.69
CA SER A 77 -46.61 34.65 53.70
C SER A 77 -46.14 34.29 52.23
N ASN A 78 -44.82 34.17 52.02
CA ASN A 78 -44.25 33.97 50.67
C ASN A 78 -43.55 32.60 50.50
N GLY A 79 -43.82 31.65 51.38
CA GLY A 79 -43.10 30.36 51.44
C GLY A 79 -43.01 29.60 50.11
N TYR A 80 -44.09 29.57 49.34
CA TYR A 80 -44.10 28.95 48.00
C TYR A 80 -43.18 29.64 47.01
N ILE A 81 -43.16 30.97 47.01
CA ILE A 81 -42.30 31.76 46.10
C ILE A 81 -40.82 31.53 46.44
N LEU A 82 -40.49 31.49 47.76
CA LEU A 82 -39.13 31.23 48.23
C LEU A 82 -38.65 29.81 47.86
N ILE A 83 -39.54 28.81 47.96
CA ILE A 83 -39.24 27.44 47.53
C ILE A 83 -38.98 27.41 46.03
N ILE A 84 -39.82 28.02 45.20
CA ILE A 84 -39.62 28.06 43.75
C ILE A 84 -38.31 28.79 43.43
N ALA A 85 -38.01 29.90 44.07
CA ALA A 85 -36.76 30.64 43.87
C ALA A 85 -35.53 29.81 44.27
N ALA A 86 -35.57 29.04 45.36
CA ALA A 86 -34.52 28.16 45.77
C ALA A 86 -34.29 27.05 44.73
N PHE A 87 -35.34 26.43 44.20
CA PHE A 87 -35.25 25.46 43.12
C PHE A 87 -34.65 26.02 41.86
N PHE A 88 -35.06 27.25 41.50
CA PHE A 88 -34.49 27.94 40.31
C PHE A 88 -32.98 28.20 40.47
N ILE A 89 -32.55 28.65 41.66
CA ILE A 89 -31.13 28.85 41.98
C ILE A 89 -30.34 27.55 41.86
N VAL A 90 -30.86 26.46 42.45
CA VAL A 90 -30.23 25.14 42.35
C VAL A 90 -30.14 24.66 40.88
N PHE A 91 -31.22 24.89 40.12
CA PHE A 91 -31.22 24.54 38.68
C PHE A 91 -30.15 25.31 37.92
N VAL A 92 -30.08 26.62 38.10
CA VAL A 92 -29.09 27.51 37.44
C VAL A 92 -27.65 27.06 37.83
N PHE A 93 -27.44 26.77 39.12
CA PHE A 93 -26.15 26.29 39.62
C PHE A 93 -25.75 24.94 38.98
N ASN A 94 -26.70 24.02 38.83
CA ASN A 94 -26.47 22.75 38.14
C ASN A 94 -26.13 22.94 36.65
N CYS A 95 -26.83 23.83 35.96
CA CYS A 95 -26.50 24.17 34.56
C CYS A 95 -25.10 24.77 34.46
N PHE A 96 -24.72 25.62 35.40
CA PHE A 96 -23.38 26.19 35.47
C PHE A 96 -22.29 25.09 35.65
N LEU A 97 -22.48 24.21 36.66
CA LEU A 97 -21.55 23.09 36.91
C LEU A 97 -21.41 22.21 35.70
N PHE A 98 -22.52 21.85 35.05
CA PHE A 98 -22.46 21.03 33.83
C PHE A 98 -21.67 21.73 32.71
N SER A 99 -21.86 23.02 32.51
CA SER A 99 -21.15 23.83 31.54
C SER A 99 -19.64 23.84 31.82
N VAL A 100 -19.23 24.00 33.10
CA VAL A 100 -17.81 23.96 33.51
C VAL A 100 -17.20 22.61 33.24
N ILE A 101 -17.87 21.51 33.61
CA ILE A 101 -17.38 20.13 33.35
C ILE A 101 -17.22 19.88 31.87
N THR A 102 -18.19 20.31 31.06
CA THR A 102 -18.14 20.17 29.60
C THR A 102 -16.99 20.97 29.01
N LEU A 103 -16.72 22.18 29.48
CA LEU A 103 -15.61 23.03 29.05
C LEU A 103 -14.24 22.38 29.39
N ILE A 104 -14.10 21.83 30.61
CA ILE A 104 -12.89 21.12 31.01
C ILE A 104 -12.63 19.91 30.10
N ASN A 105 -13.66 19.11 29.83
CA ASN A 105 -13.57 17.96 28.95
C ASN A 105 -13.23 18.37 27.51
N PHE A 106 -13.84 19.45 27.01
CA PHE A 106 -13.52 19.99 25.68
C PHE A 106 -12.06 20.47 25.58
N ASN A 107 -11.57 21.19 26.60
CA ASN A 107 -10.21 21.68 26.63
C ASN A 107 -9.17 20.55 26.68
N LYS A 108 -9.47 19.46 27.40
CA LYS A 108 -8.65 18.24 27.41
C LYS A 108 -8.62 17.59 26.03
N THR A 109 -9.77 17.48 25.36
CA THR A 109 -9.89 16.93 24.01
C THR A 109 -9.14 17.78 22.98
N TYR A 110 -9.28 19.12 23.09
CA TYR A 110 -8.55 20.06 22.21
C TYR A 110 -7.03 19.95 22.37
N LYS A 111 -6.51 19.85 23.60
CA LYS A 111 -5.07 19.64 23.86
C LYS A 111 -4.58 18.33 23.25
N SER A 112 -5.33 17.24 23.40
CA SER A 112 -4.97 15.93 22.82
C SER A 112 -4.98 15.96 21.28
N LEU A 113 -5.94 16.67 20.68
CA LEU A 113 -6.00 16.87 19.23
C LEU A 113 -4.82 17.70 18.73
N ASN A 114 -4.46 18.76 19.44
CA ASN A 114 -3.35 19.63 19.06
C ASN A 114 -1.98 18.90 19.20
N ALA A 115 -1.83 18.07 20.24
CA ALA A 115 -0.67 17.19 20.39
C ALA A 115 -0.55 16.18 19.23
N PHE A 116 -1.67 15.61 18.80
CA PHE A 116 -1.73 14.72 17.62
C PHE A 116 -1.31 15.44 16.34
N LEU A 117 -1.80 16.66 16.10
CA LEU A 117 -1.47 17.44 14.90
C LEU A 117 -0.02 17.94 14.88
N SER A 118 0.62 18.11 16.06
CA SER A 118 2.01 18.54 16.18
C SER A 118 3.03 17.40 16.17
N ASP A 119 2.63 16.17 15.78
CA ASP A 119 3.50 14.97 15.68
C ASP A 119 4.20 14.58 17.01
N LYS A 120 3.77 15.12 18.13
CA LYS A 120 4.23 14.75 19.47
C LYS A 120 3.39 13.59 19.97
N SER A 121 3.83 12.42 19.61
CA SER A 121 3.28 11.11 19.77
C SER A 121 2.80 10.73 21.14
N GLU A 122 1.66 10.91 21.57
CA GLU A 122 0.87 10.01 22.41
C GLU A 122 -0.52 10.60 22.60
N ILE A 123 -1.51 9.89 22.06
CA ILE A 123 -2.90 10.24 22.31
C ILE A 123 -3.14 10.05 23.80
N THR A 124 -3.07 11.11 24.58
CA THR A 124 -3.50 11.12 25.98
C THR A 124 -4.98 10.77 26.02
N SER A 125 -5.39 9.94 26.99
CA SER A 125 -6.75 9.40 27.10
C SER A 125 -7.83 10.47 27.00
N PHE A 126 -8.79 10.28 26.12
CA PHE A 126 -9.98 11.11 25.99
C PHE A 126 -11.00 10.78 27.07
N SER A 127 -11.88 11.72 27.42
CA SER A 127 -13.05 11.43 28.25
C SER A 127 -13.96 10.41 27.56
N LYS A 128 -14.66 9.56 28.35
CA LYS A 128 -15.60 8.54 27.85
C LYS A 128 -16.58 9.06 26.80
N SER A 129 -16.97 10.34 26.88
CA SER A 129 -17.87 10.98 25.91
C SER A 129 -17.25 11.16 24.52
N TYR A 130 -15.91 11.15 24.40
CA TYR A 130 -15.17 11.38 23.17
C TYR A 130 -14.41 10.13 22.67
N SER A 131 -14.67 8.95 23.25
CA SER A 131 -14.01 7.69 22.87
C SER A 131 -14.13 7.34 21.38
N ALA A 132 -15.23 7.73 20.73
CA ALA A 132 -15.40 7.53 19.28
C ALA A 132 -14.45 8.41 18.44
N VAL A 133 -14.05 9.56 18.94
CA VAL A 133 -13.05 10.44 18.31
C VAL A 133 -11.66 9.84 18.50
N GLU A 134 -11.35 9.36 19.69
CA GLU A 134 -10.08 8.69 20.01
C GLU A 134 -9.83 7.50 19.10
N LEU A 135 -10.81 6.60 18.93
CA LEU A 135 -10.70 5.46 18.02
C LEU A 135 -10.41 5.90 16.58
N LYS A 136 -11.12 6.91 16.09
CA LYS A 136 -10.90 7.43 14.74
C LYS A 136 -9.53 8.08 14.56
N LEU A 137 -9.02 8.79 15.56
CA LEU A 137 -7.68 9.38 15.51
C LEU A 137 -6.60 8.28 15.52
N LYS A 138 -6.78 7.20 16.31
CA LYS A 138 -5.89 6.04 16.30
C LYS A 138 -5.88 5.35 14.93
N ASP A 139 -7.05 5.17 14.29
CA ASP A 139 -7.13 4.61 12.93
C ASP A 139 -6.38 5.47 11.91
N ILE A 140 -6.56 6.80 11.96
CA ILE A 140 -5.86 7.74 11.07
C ILE A 140 -4.34 7.70 11.34
N GLN A 141 -3.92 7.65 12.60
CA GLN A 141 -2.50 7.57 12.97
C GLN A 141 -1.87 6.28 12.42
N LEU A 142 -2.58 5.15 12.53
CA LEU A 142 -2.12 3.89 11.98
C LEU A 142 -1.98 3.97 10.45
N GLU A 143 -2.99 4.54 9.75
CA GLU A 143 -2.96 4.73 8.30
C GLU A 143 -1.79 5.63 7.85
N ILE A 144 -1.55 6.74 8.57
CA ILE A 144 -0.42 7.64 8.31
C ILE A 144 0.91 6.93 8.54
N THR A 145 1.05 6.19 9.65
CA THR A 145 2.28 5.46 9.98
C THR A 145 2.57 4.38 8.94
N GLN A 146 1.56 3.63 8.51
CA GLN A 146 1.69 2.64 7.44
C GLN A 146 2.08 3.30 6.11
N SER A 147 1.47 4.43 5.77
CA SER A 147 1.79 5.18 4.56
C SER A 147 3.21 5.74 4.58
N LYS A 148 3.66 6.31 5.71
CA LYS A 148 5.05 6.78 5.89
C LYS A 148 6.05 5.63 5.77
N HIS A 149 5.75 4.48 6.38
CA HIS A 149 6.61 3.30 6.30
C HIS A 149 6.71 2.76 4.87
N LEU A 150 5.59 2.68 4.15
CA LEU A 150 5.58 2.29 2.74
C LEU A 150 6.37 3.28 1.88
N ALA A 151 6.19 4.58 2.08
CA ALA A 151 6.94 5.61 1.36
C ALA A 151 8.45 5.49 1.60
N SER A 152 8.88 5.30 2.86
CA SER A 152 10.29 5.09 3.22
C SER A 152 10.86 3.82 2.59
N GLN A 153 10.09 2.72 2.56
CA GLN A 153 10.52 1.49 1.88
C GLN A 153 10.67 1.67 0.37
N LEU A 154 9.76 2.42 -0.27
CA LEU A 154 9.84 2.72 -1.70
C LEU A 154 11.03 3.61 -2.02
N GLU A 155 11.32 4.59 -1.16
CA GLU A 155 12.49 5.46 -1.29
C GLU A 155 13.80 4.68 -1.12
N SER A 156 13.89 3.80 -0.12
CA SER A 156 15.04 2.91 0.06
C SER A 156 15.26 2.03 -1.17
N LYS A 157 14.21 1.36 -1.67
CA LYS A 157 14.30 0.55 -2.89
C LYS A 157 14.71 1.35 -4.13
N LYS A 158 14.29 2.62 -4.23
CA LYS A 158 14.71 3.52 -5.31
C LYS A 158 16.21 3.85 -5.19
N ASN A 159 16.70 4.11 -3.98
CA ASN A 159 18.11 4.43 -3.74
C ASN A 159 19.01 3.20 -4.00
N ASP A 160 18.58 2.01 -3.56
CA ASP A 160 19.26 0.75 -3.85
C ASP A 160 19.35 0.52 -5.37
N LEU A 161 18.26 0.77 -6.11
CA LEU A 161 18.22 0.72 -7.57
C LEU A 161 19.31 1.60 -8.21
N VAL A 162 19.42 2.86 -7.78
CA VAL A 162 20.42 3.81 -8.33
C VAL A 162 21.83 3.36 -7.99
N MET A 163 22.06 2.85 -6.79
CA MET A 163 23.40 2.41 -6.33
C MET A 163 23.88 1.18 -7.12
N TYR A 164 23.03 0.15 -7.29
CA TYR A 164 23.34 -1.04 -8.08
C TYR A 164 23.64 -0.68 -9.55
N LEU A 165 22.81 0.19 -10.12
CA LEU A 165 23.03 0.63 -11.50
C LEU A 165 24.35 1.37 -11.67
N ALA A 166 24.66 2.31 -10.77
CA ALA A 166 25.90 3.06 -10.86
C ALA A 166 27.13 2.12 -10.79
N HIS A 167 27.07 1.09 -9.95
CA HIS A 167 28.13 0.07 -9.87
C HIS A 167 28.23 -0.73 -11.18
N ASP A 168 27.10 -1.22 -11.70
CA ASP A 168 27.08 -2.09 -12.89
C ASP A 168 27.40 -1.35 -14.19
N LEU A 169 27.14 -0.03 -14.26
CA LEU A 169 27.60 0.82 -15.37
C LEU A 169 29.07 1.16 -15.27
N LYS A 170 29.60 1.39 -14.05
CA LYS A 170 31.01 1.76 -13.83
C LYS A 170 31.96 0.65 -14.30
N THR A 171 31.63 -0.61 -14.05
CA THR A 171 32.50 -1.75 -14.35
C THR A 171 32.84 -1.89 -15.86
N PRO A 172 31.85 -1.98 -16.80
CA PRO A 172 32.16 -2.02 -18.22
C PRO A 172 32.80 -0.72 -18.72
N LEU A 173 32.38 0.43 -18.21
CA LEU A 173 32.96 1.74 -18.59
C LEU A 173 34.44 1.81 -18.24
N THR A 174 34.84 1.39 -17.03
CA THR A 174 36.25 1.35 -16.62
C THR A 174 37.06 0.41 -17.51
N SER A 175 36.48 -0.76 -17.90
CA SER A 175 37.13 -1.68 -18.84
C SER A 175 37.32 -1.07 -20.21
N ILE A 176 36.31 -0.41 -20.78
CA ILE A 176 36.40 0.28 -22.07
C ILE A 176 37.53 1.32 -22.03
N ILE A 177 37.52 2.19 -21.03
CA ILE A 177 38.55 3.21 -20.86
C ILE A 177 39.94 2.57 -20.78
N GLY A 178 40.11 1.52 -19.93
CA GLY A 178 41.38 0.84 -19.76
C GLY A 178 41.94 0.21 -21.05
N TYR A 179 41.08 -0.49 -21.83
CA TYR A 179 41.55 -1.07 -23.10
C TYR A 179 41.81 -0.01 -24.17
N LEU A 180 41.04 1.08 -24.22
CA LEU A 180 41.30 2.20 -25.13
C LEU A 180 42.58 2.93 -24.77
N THR A 181 42.85 3.15 -23.45
CA THR A 181 44.11 3.73 -22.98
C THR A 181 45.31 2.85 -23.38
N LEU A 182 45.19 1.51 -23.20
CA LEU A 182 46.27 0.60 -23.65
C LEU A 182 46.52 0.67 -25.15
N LEU A 183 45.47 0.82 -25.96
CA LEU A 183 45.60 0.97 -27.40
C LEU A 183 46.24 2.29 -27.81
N ASP A 184 46.01 3.34 -27.05
CA ASP A 184 46.56 4.69 -27.26
C ASP A 184 48.02 4.82 -26.83
N GLU A 185 48.31 4.37 -25.60
CA GLU A 185 49.63 4.53 -24.98
C GLU A 185 50.66 3.50 -25.43
N CYS A 186 50.26 2.35 -26.02
CA CYS A 186 51.14 1.31 -26.48
C CYS A 186 51.16 1.16 -28.00
N PRO A 187 51.87 1.99 -28.76
CA PRO A 187 51.93 1.93 -30.23
C PRO A 187 52.60 0.66 -30.72
N GLU A 188 53.40 -0.02 -29.96
CA GLU A 188 54.14 -1.25 -30.30
C GLU A 188 53.34 -2.55 -30.23
N LEU A 189 52.06 -2.48 -29.90
CA LEU A 189 51.15 -3.66 -29.87
C LEU A 189 51.06 -4.34 -31.21
N SER A 190 51.17 -5.67 -31.25
CA SER A 190 50.92 -6.46 -32.45
C SER A 190 49.49 -6.29 -32.95
N HIS A 191 49.29 -6.49 -34.28
CA HIS A 191 47.96 -6.46 -34.90
C HIS A 191 46.95 -7.37 -34.17
N SER A 192 47.38 -8.55 -33.74
CA SER A 192 46.54 -9.52 -33.01
C SER A 192 46.12 -8.96 -31.62
N GLN A 193 47.05 -8.31 -30.89
CA GLN A 193 46.76 -7.72 -29.60
C GLN A 193 45.79 -6.51 -29.71
N ARG A 194 46.02 -5.65 -30.77
CA ARG A 194 45.11 -4.53 -31.09
C ARG A 194 43.70 -5.02 -31.38
N ALA A 195 43.57 -6.02 -32.28
CA ALA A 195 42.29 -6.61 -32.61
C ALA A 195 41.58 -7.21 -31.35
N LYS A 196 42.34 -7.90 -30.50
CA LYS A 196 41.80 -8.47 -29.25
C LYS A 196 41.32 -7.37 -28.29
N PHE A 197 42.08 -6.31 -28.04
CA PHE A 197 41.71 -5.25 -27.11
C PHE A 197 40.55 -4.41 -27.64
N THR A 198 40.52 -4.13 -28.96
CA THR A 198 39.38 -3.49 -29.61
C THR A 198 38.11 -4.34 -29.48
N GLY A 199 38.20 -5.66 -29.71
CA GLY A 199 37.08 -6.57 -29.54
C GLY A 199 36.53 -6.58 -28.11
N ILE A 200 37.43 -6.63 -27.11
CA ILE A 200 36.99 -6.58 -25.70
C ILE A 200 36.31 -5.22 -25.38
N ALA A 201 36.90 -4.10 -25.85
CA ALA A 201 36.30 -2.78 -25.62
C ALA A 201 34.92 -2.68 -26.27
N LEU A 202 34.75 -3.19 -27.48
CA LEU A 202 33.47 -3.23 -28.21
C LEU A 202 32.42 -4.08 -27.47
N ASP A 203 32.78 -5.27 -27.02
CA ASP A 203 31.87 -6.15 -26.25
C ASP A 203 31.40 -5.47 -24.95
N LYS A 204 32.32 -4.74 -24.27
CA LYS A 204 31.96 -3.98 -23.06
C LYS A 204 31.08 -2.79 -23.37
N ALA A 205 31.24 -2.15 -24.54
CA ALA A 205 30.39 -1.05 -25.00
C ALA A 205 28.96 -1.55 -25.30
N TYR A 206 28.79 -2.66 -26.01
CA TYR A 206 27.48 -3.27 -26.23
C TYR A 206 26.82 -3.67 -24.92
N ARG A 207 27.59 -4.19 -23.98
CA ARG A 207 27.08 -4.52 -22.66
C ARG A 207 26.59 -3.29 -21.90
N LEU A 208 27.31 -2.17 -21.98
CA LEU A 208 26.91 -0.90 -21.36
C LEU A 208 25.62 -0.37 -21.99
N GLU A 209 25.50 -0.38 -23.32
CA GLU A 209 24.29 -0.01 -24.05
C GLU A 209 23.08 -0.81 -23.62
N GLN A 210 23.23 -2.14 -23.50
CA GLN A 210 22.16 -3.02 -23.04
C GLN A 210 21.70 -2.66 -21.61
N LEU A 211 22.64 -2.42 -20.69
CA LEU A 211 22.32 -2.04 -19.31
C LEU A 211 21.57 -0.70 -19.24
N ILE A 212 21.97 0.26 -20.07
CA ILE A 212 21.30 1.57 -20.17
C ILE A 212 19.87 1.38 -20.69
N THR A 213 19.69 0.57 -21.73
CA THR A 213 18.36 0.28 -22.30
C THR A 213 17.45 -0.40 -21.27
N GLU A 214 17.93 -1.42 -20.59
CA GLU A 214 17.18 -2.11 -19.52
C GLU A 214 16.79 -1.16 -18.38
N PHE A 215 17.67 -0.22 -18.03
CA PHE A 215 17.37 0.80 -17.01
C PHE A 215 16.26 1.76 -17.45
N PHE A 216 16.34 2.27 -18.68
CA PHE A 216 15.28 3.14 -19.21
C PHE A 216 13.93 2.42 -19.29
N GLU A 217 13.91 1.16 -19.66
CA GLU A 217 12.68 0.36 -19.64
C GLU A 217 12.07 0.30 -18.23
N ILE A 218 12.86 -0.06 -17.22
CA ILE A 218 12.37 -0.16 -15.84
C ILE A 218 11.88 1.18 -15.29
N THR A 219 12.57 2.27 -15.60
CA THR A 219 12.17 3.61 -15.15
C THR A 219 10.89 4.08 -15.85
N ARG A 220 10.77 3.79 -17.17
CA ARG A 220 9.57 4.12 -17.95
C ARG A 220 8.33 3.36 -17.48
N PHE A 221 8.46 2.10 -17.09
CA PHE A 221 7.35 1.29 -16.59
C PHE A 221 6.86 1.73 -15.20
N ASN A 222 7.69 2.40 -14.40
CA ASN A 222 7.26 2.97 -13.10
C ASN A 222 6.36 4.21 -13.24
N ILE A 223 6.34 4.84 -14.41
CA ILE A 223 5.45 5.95 -14.72
C ILE A 223 4.15 5.35 -15.26
N SER A 224 3.07 5.46 -14.51
CA SER A 224 1.74 4.83 -14.66
C SER A 224 0.99 5.10 -15.99
N THR A 225 1.68 5.35 -17.10
CA THR A 225 1.12 5.80 -18.36
C THR A 225 1.48 4.93 -19.58
N VAL A 226 2.09 3.75 -19.35
CA VAL A 226 2.40 2.86 -20.46
C VAL A 226 1.12 2.23 -20.99
N GLN A 227 0.63 2.72 -22.12
CA GLN A 227 -0.47 2.10 -22.86
C GLN A 227 0.10 0.98 -23.75
N LEU A 228 -0.53 -0.20 -23.68
CA LEU A 228 -0.20 -1.32 -24.56
C LEU A 228 -0.73 -1.06 -25.97
N GLN A 229 0.12 -1.24 -26.96
CA GLN A 229 -0.28 -1.24 -28.38
C GLN A 229 -0.61 -2.68 -28.80
N LYS A 230 -1.84 -3.12 -28.48
CA LYS A 230 -2.27 -4.50 -28.75
C LYS A 230 -2.59 -4.70 -30.22
N ASN A 231 -1.93 -5.68 -30.83
CA ASN A 231 -2.14 -6.11 -32.19
C ASN A 231 -2.50 -7.61 -32.21
N ARG A 232 -3.00 -8.06 -33.35
CA ARG A 232 -3.23 -9.49 -33.60
C ARG A 232 -1.87 -10.17 -33.80
N ILE A 233 -1.56 -11.16 -32.99
CA ILE A 233 -0.31 -11.93 -33.07
C ILE A 233 -0.61 -13.43 -33.18
N ASP A 234 0.29 -14.14 -33.86
CA ASP A 234 0.41 -15.60 -33.82
C ASP A 234 1.51 -15.95 -32.82
N LEU A 235 1.12 -16.49 -31.67
CA LEU A 235 2.05 -16.78 -30.58
C LEU A 235 3.07 -17.87 -30.95
N GLY A 236 2.66 -18.89 -31.72
CA GLY A 236 3.54 -19.96 -32.19
C GLY A 236 4.64 -19.43 -33.07
N MET A 237 4.26 -18.69 -34.12
CA MET A 237 5.21 -18.06 -35.06
C MET A 237 6.17 -17.10 -34.33
N MET A 238 5.69 -16.32 -33.37
CA MET A 238 6.54 -15.43 -32.58
C MET A 238 7.58 -16.20 -31.78
N MET A 239 7.19 -17.32 -31.15
CA MET A 239 8.12 -18.14 -30.38
C MET A 239 9.17 -18.80 -31.24
N GLU A 240 8.79 -19.32 -32.42
CA GLU A 240 9.72 -19.90 -33.37
C GLU A 240 10.73 -18.86 -33.84
N GLN A 241 10.28 -17.67 -34.26
CA GLN A 241 11.17 -16.59 -34.71
C GLN A 241 12.17 -16.17 -33.63
N ILE A 242 11.71 -15.99 -32.38
CA ILE A 242 12.61 -15.60 -31.30
C ILE A 242 13.58 -16.75 -30.96
N ALA A 243 13.12 -18.01 -30.97
CA ALA A 243 13.99 -19.17 -30.71
C ALA A 243 15.11 -19.30 -31.73
N ASP A 244 14.83 -19.01 -33.00
CA ASP A 244 15.82 -19.01 -34.08
C ASP A 244 16.96 -17.99 -33.86
N GLU A 245 16.65 -16.83 -33.27
CA GLU A 245 17.67 -15.83 -32.93
C GLU A 245 18.68 -16.32 -31.90
N PHE A 246 18.31 -17.32 -31.06
CA PHE A 246 19.20 -17.92 -30.07
C PHE A 246 20.13 -19.01 -30.60
N TYR A 247 19.98 -19.43 -31.85
CA TYR A 247 20.76 -20.54 -32.44
C TYR A 247 22.29 -20.46 -32.23
N PRO A 248 22.94 -19.28 -32.36
CA PRO A 248 24.40 -19.18 -32.11
C PRO A 248 24.75 -19.52 -30.65
N MET A 249 23.96 -19.03 -29.69
CA MET A 249 24.18 -19.26 -28.24
C MET A 249 23.86 -20.71 -27.84
N LEU A 250 22.88 -21.33 -28.48
CA LEU A 250 22.53 -22.74 -28.27
C LEU A 250 23.65 -23.68 -28.74
N THR A 251 24.26 -23.36 -29.85
CA THR A 251 25.37 -24.16 -30.44
C THR A 251 26.59 -24.17 -29.54
N GLU A 252 26.92 -23.04 -28.91
CA GLU A 252 28.04 -22.90 -27.99
C GLU A 252 27.92 -23.84 -26.78
N LYS A 253 26.73 -23.97 -26.20
CA LYS A 253 26.42 -24.80 -25.04
C LYS A 253 25.85 -26.19 -25.43
N ARG A 254 25.69 -26.48 -26.70
CA ARG A 254 25.06 -27.72 -27.23
C ARG A 254 23.63 -27.89 -26.69
N LEU A 255 22.90 -26.80 -26.55
CA LEU A 255 21.51 -26.79 -26.12
C LEU A 255 20.58 -27.05 -27.31
N ARG A 256 19.37 -27.55 -27.01
CA ARG A 256 18.26 -27.64 -27.98
C ARG A 256 17.05 -26.92 -27.43
N ILE A 257 16.24 -26.30 -28.31
CA ILE A 257 14.93 -25.75 -27.97
C ILE A 257 13.89 -26.65 -28.63
N ASP A 258 12.98 -27.18 -27.82
CA ASP A 258 11.82 -27.94 -28.25
C ASP A 258 10.54 -27.09 -28.03
N ILE A 259 9.84 -26.77 -29.13
CA ILE A 259 8.61 -25.95 -29.07
C ILE A 259 7.41 -26.89 -29.20
N ASP A 260 6.59 -26.94 -28.15
CA ASP A 260 5.38 -27.78 -28.05
C ASP A 260 4.12 -26.88 -27.99
N ILE A 261 3.64 -26.47 -29.16
CA ILE A 261 2.43 -25.66 -29.34
C ILE A 261 1.51 -26.39 -30.32
N PRO A 262 0.59 -27.27 -29.83
CA PRO A 262 -0.23 -28.12 -30.69
C PRO A 262 -1.33 -27.37 -31.44
N GLU A 263 -1.71 -26.18 -30.97
CA GLU A 263 -2.79 -25.38 -31.54
C GLU A 263 -2.29 -24.02 -31.99
N LYS A 264 -2.81 -23.52 -33.10
CA LYS A 264 -2.57 -22.16 -33.53
C LYS A 264 -3.20 -21.16 -32.54
N ILE A 265 -2.39 -20.38 -31.83
CA ILE A 265 -2.86 -19.43 -30.83
C ILE A 265 -2.80 -18.02 -31.42
N LEU A 266 -3.95 -17.52 -31.88
CA LEU A 266 -4.13 -16.14 -32.35
C LEU A 266 -4.72 -15.32 -31.22
N MET A 267 -3.97 -14.32 -30.73
CA MET A 267 -4.40 -13.48 -29.60
C MET A 267 -4.09 -11.99 -29.83
N TYR A 268 -4.75 -11.12 -29.05
CA TYR A 268 -4.43 -9.70 -29.01
C TYR A 268 -3.47 -9.40 -27.86
N ALA A 269 -2.25 -8.97 -28.20
CA ALA A 269 -1.23 -8.53 -27.26
C ALA A 269 -0.35 -7.45 -27.92
N ASP A 270 0.44 -6.76 -27.11
CA ASP A 270 1.52 -5.89 -27.59
C ASP A 270 2.69 -6.78 -28.00
N SER A 271 2.91 -6.89 -29.33
CA SER A 271 3.91 -7.79 -29.94
C SER A 271 5.31 -7.54 -29.42
N ASP A 272 5.74 -6.28 -29.36
CA ASP A 272 7.10 -5.92 -28.98
C ASP A 272 7.35 -6.22 -27.50
N LYS A 273 6.36 -5.92 -26.68
CA LYS A 273 6.43 -6.19 -25.24
C LYS A 273 6.39 -7.69 -24.95
N LEU A 274 5.54 -8.46 -25.64
CA LEU A 274 5.46 -9.90 -25.43
C LEU A 274 6.73 -10.61 -25.95
N ALA A 275 7.27 -10.17 -27.10
CA ALA A 275 8.56 -10.64 -27.60
C ALA A 275 9.67 -10.43 -26.55
N ARG A 276 9.66 -9.28 -25.87
CA ARG A 276 10.61 -8.97 -24.79
C ARG A 276 10.47 -9.91 -23.58
N VAL A 277 9.25 -10.35 -23.25
CA VAL A 277 9.03 -11.36 -22.20
C VAL A 277 9.67 -12.69 -22.59
N ILE A 278 9.41 -13.15 -23.83
CA ILE A 278 9.95 -14.41 -24.34
C ILE A 278 11.47 -14.35 -24.39
N ASP A 279 12.05 -13.27 -24.93
CA ASP A 279 13.51 -13.05 -24.98
C ASP A 279 14.15 -13.10 -23.59
N ASN A 280 13.60 -12.42 -22.60
CA ASN A 280 14.12 -12.43 -21.23
C ASN A 280 14.07 -13.82 -20.59
N LEU A 281 12.99 -14.59 -20.82
CA LEU A 281 12.85 -15.95 -20.29
C LEU A 281 13.77 -16.93 -21.01
N LEU A 282 13.93 -16.81 -22.34
CA LEU A 282 14.87 -17.62 -23.12
C LEU A 282 16.32 -17.31 -22.76
N LYS A 283 16.71 -16.06 -22.66
CA LYS A 283 18.05 -15.66 -22.20
C LYS A 283 18.37 -16.28 -20.83
N ASN A 284 17.39 -16.24 -19.92
CA ASN A 284 17.55 -16.85 -18.61
C ASN A 284 17.73 -18.38 -18.75
N ALA A 285 16.87 -19.06 -19.51
CA ALA A 285 16.97 -20.49 -19.73
C ALA A 285 18.31 -20.89 -20.35
N VAL A 286 18.79 -20.23 -21.41
CA VAL A 286 20.08 -20.50 -22.08
C VAL A 286 21.25 -20.26 -21.14
N ASN A 287 21.21 -19.17 -20.34
CA ASN A 287 22.32 -18.85 -19.43
C ASN A 287 22.50 -19.87 -18.30
N TYR A 288 21.41 -20.40 -17.75
CA TYR A 288 21.42 -21.24 -16.57
C TYR A 288 21.24 -22.74 -16.87
N SER A 289 20.92 -23.12 -18.09
CA SER A 289 20.82 -24.54 -18.46
C SER A 289 22.18 -25.26 -18.40
N TYR A 290 22.14 -26.53 -18.02
CA TYR A 290 23.27 -27.41 -18.16
C TYR A 290 23.63 -27.61 -19.63
N GLU A 291 24.92 -27.79 -19.94
CA GLU A 291 25.35 -28.13 -21.28
C GLU A 291 24.72 -29.46 -21.73
N ASN A 292 24.53 -29.63 -23.03
CA ASN A 292 23.93 -30.81 -23.66
C ASN A 292 22.49 -31.12 -23.19
N SER A 293 21.74 -30.11 -22.68
CA SER A 293 20.35 -30.27 -22.24
C SER A 293 19.37 -29.68 -23.24
N SER A 294 18.05 -29.79 -22.95
CA SER A 294 17.00 -29.18 -23.76
C SER A 294 16.21 -28.15 -22.95
N ILE A 295 15.80 -27.11 -23.67
CA ILE A 295 14.85 -26.09 -23.20
C ILE A 295 13.52 -26.40 -23.87
N ILE A 296 12.46 -26.61 -23.10
CA ILE A 296 11.11 -26.90 -23.61
C ILE A 296 10.23 -25.67 -23.45
N ILE A 297 9.64 -25.22 -24.57
CA ILE A 297 8.68 -24.12 -24.60
C ILE A 297 7.32 -24.70 -24.97
N GLY A 298 6.38 -24.68 -24.02
CA GLY A 298 5.02 -25.16 -24.27
C GLY A 298 3.99 -24.04 -24.14
N SER A 299 2.95 -24.09 -24.96
CA SER A 299 1.81 -23.19 -24.79
C SER A 299 0.47 -23.92 -24.96
N ARG A 300 -0.52 -23.56 -24.11
CA ARG A 300 -1.87 -24.15 -24.11
C ARG A 300 -2.89 -23.08 -23.76
N ILE A 301 -4.07 -23.21 -24.34
CA ILE A 301 -5.24 -22.43 -23.91
C ILE A 301 -6.04 -23.24 -22.89
N ARG A 302 -6.26 -22.66 -21.71
CA ARG A 302 -7.06 -23.30 -20.65
C ARG A 302 -7.88 -22.26 -19.90
N ASN A 303 -9.18 -22.49 -19.77
CA ASN A 303 -10.10 -21.62 -19.00
C ASN A 303 -10.04 -20.14 -19.43
N GLY A 304 -10.03 -19.84 -20.72
CA GLY A 304 -9.93 -18.46 -21.22
C GLY A 304 -8.60 -17.77 -20.95
N ARG A 305 -7.53 -18.55 -20.75
CA ARG A 305 -6.17 -18.03 -20.54
C ARG A 305 -5.17 -18.79 -21.42
N VAL A 306 -4.17 -18.07 -21.90
CA VAL A 306 -2.98 -18.67 -22.51
C VAL A 306 -1.97 -18.92 -21.41
N ILE A 307 -1.49 -20.15 -21.30
CA ILE A 307 -0.45 -20.56 -20.38
C ILE A 307 0.78 -20.89 -21.21
N ILE A 308 1.86 -20.16 -21.01
CA ILE A 308 3.15 -20.34 -21.65
C ILE A 308 4.12 -20.84 -20.60
N LYS A 309 4.82 -21.94 -20.88
CA LYS A 309 5.76 -22.54 -19.96
C LYS A 309 7.13 -22.65 -20.62
N PHE A 310 8.14 -22.15 -19.94
CA PHE A 310 9.55 -22.34 -20.28
C PHE A 310 10.14 -23.28 -19.24
N ARG A 311 10.67 -24.41 -19.66
CA ARG A 311 11.29 -25.42 -18.83
C ARG A 311 12.74 -25.62 -19.24
N ASN A 312 13.64 -25.60 -18.28
CA ASN A 312 15.04 -25.88 -18.51
C ASN A 312 15.65 -26.69 -17.36
N GLN A 313 16.69 -27.46 -17.67
CA GLN A 313 17.46 -28.26 -16.70
C GLN A 313 18.57 -27.38 -16.11
N CYS A 314 18.52 -27.15 -14.81
CA CYS A 314 19.52 -26.36 -14.09
C CYS A 314 19.51 -26.72 -12.59
N ASP A 315 20.44 -26.16 -11.82
CA ASP A 315 20.46 -26.31 -10.36
C ASP A 315 19.12 -25.88 -9.73
N GLU A 316 18.71 -26.63 -8.68
CA GLU A 316 17.48 -26.34 -7.95
C GLU A 316 17.54 -24.95 -7.30
N ILE A 317 16.50 -24.16 -7.52
CA ILE A 317 16.36 -22.86 -6.89
C ILE A 317 15.68 -23.02 -5.53
N PRO A 318 16.31 -22.59 -4.42
CA PRO A 318 15.72 -22.66 -3.09
C PRO A 318 14.35 -21.99 -3.02
N LYS A 319 13.42 -22.59 -2.28
CA LYS A 319 12.01 -22.14 -2.20
C LYS A 319 11.86 -20.70 -1.69
N ASP A 320 12.72 -20.29 -0.77
CA ASP A 320 12.77 -18.91 -0.24
C ASP A 320 13.18 -17.90 -1.31
N LYS A 321 13.98 -18.30 -2.30
CA LYS A 321 14.45 -17.46 -3.40
C LYS A 321 13.46 -17.39 -4.58
N LEU A 322 12.57 -18.38 -4.76
CA LEU A 322 11.61 -18.41 -5.87
C LEU A 322 10.69 -17.19 -5.92
N ASN A 323 10.27 -16.67 -4.77
CA ASN A 323 9.38 -15.50 -4.67
C ASN A 323 10.07 -14.18 -5.01
N VAL A 324 11.39 -14.10 -4.79
CA VAL A 324 12.19 -12.88 -5.00
C VAL A 324 12.95 -12.87 -6.33
N LEU A 325 12.85 -13.97 -7.13
CA LEU A 325 13.48 -14.06 -8.46
C LEU A 325 13.06 -12.93 -9.43
N PHE A 326 11.85 -12.41 -9.25
CA PHE A 326 11.28 -11.34 -10.07
C PHE A 326 11.52 -9.94 -9.48
N ASP A 327 12.25 -9.85 -8.36
CA ASP A 327 12.63 -8.55 -7.80
C ASP A 327 13.78 -7.97 -8.61
N LYS A 328 13.77 -6.64 -8.75
CA LYS A 328 14.78 -5.91 -9.53
C LYS A 328 16.18 -6.14 -8.94
N PHE A 329 17.16 -6.44 -9.80
CA PHE A 329 18.57 -6.73 -9.46
C PHE A 329 18.80 -7.98 -8.60
N PHE A 330 17.76 -8.77 -8.34
CA PHE A 330 17.94 -10.00 -7.61
C PHE A 330 18.72 -11.03 -8.45
N ARG A 331 19.69 -11.65 -7.82
CA ARG A 331 20.52 -12.74 -8.38
C ARG A 331 20.77 -13.78 -7.31
N ILE A 332 20.71 -15.05 -7.68
CA ILE A 332 20.93 -16.17 -6.74
C ILE A 332 22.39 -16.18 -6.28
N ASP A 333 23.33 -15.98 -7.20
CA ASP A 333 24.77 -15.96 -6.95
C ASP A 333 25.38 -14.60 -7.32
N SER A 334 25.86 -13.88 -6.32
CA SER A 334 26.63 -12.65 -6.50
C SER A 334 28.05 -12.89 -7.05
N SER A 335 28.61 -14.11 -6.87
CA SER A 335 29.98 -14.47 -7.23
C SER A 335 30.19 -14.81 -8.71
N ARG A 336 29.14 -15.23 -9.45
CA ARG A 336 29.20 -15.55 -10.89
C ARG A 336 28.92 -14.35 -11.81
N SER A 337 29.02 -13.14 -11.28
CA SER A 337 28.63 -11.90 -11.97
C SER A 337 29.37 -11.61 -13.27
N THR A 338 30.55 -12.16 -13.47
CA THR A 338 31.41 -11.89 -14.63
C THR A 338 31.20 -12.85 -15.81
N GLN A 339 30.77 -14.08 -15.58
CA GLN A 339 30.63 -15.08 -16.64
C GLN A 339 29.23 -15.15 -17.27
N THR A 340 28.13 -14.99 -16.48
CA THR A 340 26.76 -15.10 -17.00
C THR A 340 26.12 -13.78 -17.36
N GLY A 341 26.78 -12.65 -17.10
CA GLY A 341 26.49 -11.31 -17.66
C GLY A 341 25.10 -10.70 -17.39
N GLY A 342 24.22 -11.27 -16.55
CA GLY A 342 22.87 -10.78 -16.33
C GLY A 342 22.80 -9.59 -15.36
N SER A 343 22.02 -8.54 -15.68
CA SER A 343 21.75 -7.36 -14.85
C SER A 343 20.82 -7.64 -13.66
N GLY A 344 20.14 -8.79 -13.62
CA GLY A 344 19.06 -9.07 -12.68
C GLY A 344 17.76 -8.28 -12.97
N LEU A 345 17.65 -7.66 -14.15
CA LEU A 345 16.49 -6.87 -14.56
C LEU A 345 15.53 -7.62 -15.47
N GLY A 346 16.01 -8.61 -16.24
CA GLY A 346 15.23 -9.31 -17.27
C GLY A 346 13.95 -9.96 -16.73
N LEU A 347 14.02 -10.71 -15.61
CA LEU A 347 12.83 -11.32 -15.01
C LEU A 347 11.87 -10.28 -14.41
N ALA A 348 12.38 -9.18 -13.86
CA ALA A 348 11.57 -8.09 -13.35
C ALA A 348 10.82 -7.36 -14.49
N ILE A 349 11.48 -7.13 -15.64
CA ILE A 349 10.88 -6.59 -16.86
C ILE A 349 9.79 -7.55 -17.38
N ALA A 350 10.09 -8.84 -17.48
CA ALA A 350 9.12 -9.85 -17.92
C ALA A 350 7.87 -9.85 -17.03
N LYS A 351 8.01 -9.83 -15.70
CA LYS A 351 6.90 -9.74 -14.75
C LYS A 351 6.06 -8.49 -14.98
N GLN A 352 6.69 -7.36 -15.11
CA GLN A 352 6.01 -6.06 -15.26
C GLN A 352 5.21 -5.99 -16.58
N ILE A 353 5.77 -6.51 -17.68
CA ILE A 353 5.06 -6.59 -18.96
C ILE A 353 3.87 -7.56 -18.87
N VAL A 354 4.04 -8.72 -18.24
CA VAL A 354 2.96 -9.70 -18.04
C VAL A 354 1.83 -9.10 -17.20
N GLU A 355 2.16 -8.38 -16.12
CA GLU A 355 1.17 -7.67 -15.28
C GLU A 355 0.44 -6.56 -16.05
N LEU A 356 1.11 -5.81 -16.93
CA LEU A 356 0.48 -4.83 -17.81
C LEU A 356 -0.54 -5.48 -18.77
N HIS A 357 -0.28 -6.70 -19.22
CA HIS A 357 -1.24 -7.48 -20.01
C HIS A 357 -2.38 -8.10 -19.18
N GLY A 358 -2.44 -7.85 -17.86
CA GLY A 358 -3.42 -8.44 -16.95
C GLY A 358 -3.14 -9.90 -16.61
N GLY A 359 -1.90 -10.35 -16.84
CA GLY A 359 -1.43 -11.70 -16.59
C GLY A 359 -0.69 -11.88 -15.27
N THR A 360 -0.13 -13.07 -15.09
CA THR A 360 0.75 -13.42 -13.97
C THR A 360 1.91 -14.28 -14.44
N ILE A 361 3.07 -14.13 -13.81
CA ILE A 361 4.25 -14.99 -14.04
C ILE A 361 4.65 -15.66 -12.73
N LYS A 362 5.06 -16.93 -12.81
CA LYS A 362 5.49 -17.74 -11.66
C LYS A 362 6.71 -18.54 -12.02
N ALA A 363 7.53 -18.86 -11.02
CA ALA A 363 8.63 -19.82 -11.14
C ALA A 363 8.38 -20.99 -10.19
N SER A 364 8.80 -22.19 -10.62
CA SER A 364 8.87 -23.37 -9.78
C SER A 364 10.14 -24.16 -10.16
N SER A 365 10.81 -24.73 -9.18
CA SER A 365 12.05 -25.45 -9.37
C SER A 365 12.06 -26.72 -8.52
N ASN A 366 12.70 -27.76 -9.05
CA ASN A 366 13.02 -29.00 -8.36
C ASN A 366 14.44 -29.44 -8.78
N THR A 367 14.85 -30.61 -8.36
CA THR A 367 16.17 -31.17 -8.67
C THR A 367 16.45 -31.41 -10.16
N ASP A 368 15.40 -31.55 -10.98
CA ASP A 368 15.52 -31.95 -12.39
C ASP A 368 15.37 -30.75 -13.32
N TYR A 369 14.50 -29.80 -12.99
CA TYR A 369 14.20 -28.67 -13.87
C TYR A 369 13.63 -27.44 -13.13
N THR A 370 13.78 -26.32 -13.77
CA THR A 370 13.08 -25.07 -13.41
C THR A 370 12.06 -24.71 -14.48
N ASP A 371 10.84 -24.37 -14.05
CA ASP A 371 9.73 -23.91 -14.87
C ASP A 371 9.45 -22.43 -14.63
N PHE A 372 9.43 -21.64 -15.69
CA PHE A 372 8.82 -20.31 -15.69
C PHE A 372 7.48 -20.38 -16.41
N THR A 373 6.40 -20.01 -15.73
CA THR A 373 5.04 -20.08 -16.25
C THR A 373 4.44 -18.69 -16.35
N VAL A 374 4.11 -18.28 -17.58
CA VAL A 374 3.39 -17.03 -17.90
C VAL A 374 1.93 -17.36 -18.16
N ILE A 375 1.02 -16.66 -17.55
CA ILE A 375 -0.43 -16.82 -17.71
C ILE A 375 -1.01 -15.48 -18.15
N LEU A 376 -1.57 -15.44 -19.36
CA LEU A 376 -2.16 -14.24 -19.94
C LEU A 376 -3.67 -14.43 -20.18
N PRO A 377 -4.50 -13.39 -20.08
CA PRO A 377 -5.87 -13.44 -20.55
C PRO A 377 -5.90 -13.79 -22.04
N TYR A 378 -6.69 -14.79 -22.43
CA TYR A 378 -6.90 -15.12 -23.83
C TYR A 378 -8.04 -14.30 -24.39
N ILE A 379 -7.71 -13.41 -25.31
CA ILE A 379 -8.67 -12.68 -26.12
C ILE A 379 -8.50 -13.21 -27.53
N SER A 380 -9.44 -14.04 -27.99
CA SER A 380 -9.40 -14.59 -29.36
C SER A 380 -9.46 -13.46 -30.39
N ALA A 381 -8.57 -13.54 -31.37
CA ALA A 381 -8.55 -12.59 -32.47
C ALA A 381 -9.83 -12.61 -33.35
N GLU A 382 -10.67 -13.64 -33.19
CA GLU A 382 -11.94 -13.81 -33.92
C GLU A 382 -13.14 -13.20 -33.21
N THR A 383 -13.04 -12.92 -31.91
CA THR A 383 -14.15 -12.46 -31.05
C THR A 383 -14.28 -10.94 -30.95
N LEU A 384 -13.31 -10.17 -31.44
CA LEU A 384 -13.36 -8.71 -31.37
C LEU A 384 -13.95 -8.15 -32.67
N THR A 385 -15.19 -7.67 -32.59
CA THR A 385 -15.81 -6.84 -33.61
C THR A 385 -15.07 -5.49 -33.69
N GLU A 386 -14.94 -4.90 -34.90
CA GLU A 386 -14.20 -3.64 -35.17
C GLU A 386 -14.52 -2.47 -34.20
N LYS A 387 -15.65 -2.50 -33.54
CA LYS A 387 -16.08 -1.50 -32.53
C LYS A 387 -15.33 -1.54 -31.18
N GLN A 388 -14.52 -2.56 -30.91
CA GLN A 388 -13.78 -2.72 -29.63
C GLN A 388 -12.28 -2.41 -29.77
N LEU A 389 -11.85 -2.01 -30.96
CA LEU A 389 -10.45 -1.64 -31.28
C LEU A 389 -10.13 -0.14 -31.08
N GLU A 390 -11.18 0.68 -30.76
CA GLU A 390 -11.03 2.16 -30.61
C GLU A 390 -10.93 2.65 -29.15
N PHE A 391 -10.58 1.78 -28.17
CA PHE A 391 -10.40 2.22 -26.79
C PHE A 391 -9.02 1.89 -26.23
#